data_7877501cdb3bd7f71e13f0503406ac50
#
_entry.id   7877501cdb3bd7f71e13f0503406ac50
#
_cell.length_a   1.000
_cell.length_b   1.000
_cell.length_c   1.000
_cell.angle_alpha   90.00
_cell.angle_beta   90.00
_cell.angle_gamma   90.00
#
_symmetry.space_group_name_H-M   'P 1'
#
loop_
_entity.id
_entity.type
_entity.pdbx_description
1 polymer ?
#
loop_
_entity_poly.entity_id
_entity_poly.type
_entity_poly.pdbx_seq_one_letter_code
_entity_poly.pdbx_strand_id
1 'polypeptide(L)'
;MSNALISSPLPWHREAWEAFHQHLHNGQISHAFLISAEAQSGKRLFATMLAQWLLCETPTQHRACGKCGACLLSAAGSNPDFVIVQPEEKSKIIKIDQIRELKQFIETSSHSFGKRIILLDSAENLNINAANAMLKGLEEPPADVIFLLLSDRPKSVLATISSRCRALKLPTPTAAQSLQWLATQAPETPSEELEFALDYAQGRPLQALLTLEDASADRKKTLGNDLLTVMSGQEIVSKMVSRYYKNDALDVLNVLSYWLSVLVKFQISGNKALVKGRALQQAATLIPDQALQGRAFSCALLGLYENVCEAQTQVASVSNPNMQLLLEDLLLQLQHLFKQDAHA
;
A
#
# COMPACT_ATOMS: atom_id res chain seq x y z
N MET A 1 4.98 12.90 2.19
CA MET A 1 6.17 12.47 1.40
C MET A 1 6.81 13.72 0.82
N SER A 2 8.13 13.87 0.92
CA SER A 2 8.84 15.06 0.42
C SER A 2 8.67 15.16 -1.10
N ASN A 3 8.43 16.38 -1.61
CA ASN A 3 8.38 16.68 -3.05
C ASN A 3 9.78 16.66 -3.70
N ALA A 4 10.75 16.00 -3.09
CA ALA A 4 12.12 15.90 -3.60
C ALA A 4 12.14 15.25 -4.99
N LEU A 5 13.10 15.67 -5.81
CA LEU A 5 13.35 15.02 -7.10
C LEU A 5 13.73 13.56 -6.90
N ILE A 6 13.02 12.67 -7.60
CA ILE A 6 13.30 11.24 -7.55
C ILE A 6 14.42 10.95 -8.55
N SER A 7 15.59 10.58 -8.04
CA SER A 7 16.81 10.44 -8.84
C SER A 7 16.92 9.13 -9.62
N SER A 8 16.25 8.07 -9.16
CA SER A 8 16.29 6.73 -9.77
C SER A 8 15.03 5.94 -9.42
N PRO A 9 14.62 5.00 -10.29
CA PRO A 9 13.52 4.09 -9.97
C PRO A 9 13.94 3.14 -8.84
N LEU A 10 12.93 2.63 -8.12
CA LEU A 10 13.16 1.55 -7.18
C LEU A 10 13.78 0.34 -7.92
N PRO A 11 14.64 -0.46 -7.25
CA PRO A 11 15.39 -1.53 -7.91
C PRO A 11 14.52 -2.47 -8.75
N TRP A 12 13.34 -2.83 -8.26
CA TRP A 12 12.38 -3.69 -8.95
C TRP A 12 11.60 -3.01 -10.09
N HIS A 13 11.66 -1.69 -10.20
CA HIS A 13 11.03 -0.93 -11.28
C HIS A 13 12.00 -0.58 -12.43
N ARG A 14 13.29 -0.94 -12.33
CA ARG A 14 14.31 -0.56 -13.29
C ARG A 14 13.99 -1.06 -14.71
N GLU A 15 13.64 -2.32 -14.86
CA GLU A 15 13.28 -2.89 -16.16
C GLU A 15 12.04 -2.22 -16.77
N ALA A 16 11.02 -1.95 -15.95
CA ALA A 16 9.82 -1.25 -16.41
C ALA A 16 10.14 0.18 -16.86
N TRP A 17 11.08 0.85 -16.17
CA TRP A 17 11.57 2.16 -16.52
C TRP A 17 12.31 2.16 -17.85
N GLU A 18 13.23 1.24 -18.07
CA GLU A 18 13.99 1.07 -19.31
C GLU A 18 13.07 0.74 -20.50
N ALA A 19 12.14 -0.19 -20.30
CA ALA A 19 11.14 -0.54 -21.31
C ALA A 19 10.26 0.65 -21.70
N PHE A 20 9.85 1.46 -20.72
CA PHE A 20 9.09 2.69 -20.98
C PHE A 20 9.88 3.66 -21.85
N HIS A 21 11.15 3.90 -21.54
CA HIS A 21 12.03 4.77 -22.34
C HIS A 21 12.24 4.28 -23.77
N GLN A 22 12.40 2.97 -23.98
CA GLN A 22 12.50 2.40 -25.32
C GLN A 22 11.24 2.69 -26.16
N HIS A 23 10.06 2.59 -25.55
CA HIS A 23 8.81 2.93 -26.23
C HIS A 23 8.71 4.42 -26.59
N LEU A 24 9.24 5.30 -25.76
CA LEU A 24 9.28 6.74 -26.03
C LEU A 24 10.18 7.09 -27.23
N HIS A 25 11.35 6.45 -27.34
CA HIS A 25 12.27 6.66 -28.47
C HIS A 25 11.63 6.26 -29.81
N ASN A 26 10.70 5.33 -29.81
CA ASN A 26 9.98 4.92 -31.00
C ASN A 26 8.81 5.86 -31.39
N GLY A 27 8.70 7.02 -30.76
CA GLY A 27 7.71 8.07 -31.08
C GLY A 27 6.27 7.74 -30.65
N GLN A 28 6.05 6.71 -29.83
CA GLN A 28 4.73 6.23 -29.41
C GLN A 28 4.42 6.63 -27.96
N ILE A 29 4.31 7.93 -27.70
CA ILE A 29 3.82 8.38 -26.38
C ILE A 29 2.29 8.30 -26.39
N SER A 30 1.72 7.39 -25.59
CA SER A 30 0.29 7.42 -25.32
C SER A 30 -0.04 8.63 -24.43
N HIS A 31 -1.17 9.25 -24.69
CA HIS A 31 -1.67 10.36 -23.88
C HIS A 31 -2.19 9.91 -22.50
N ALA A 32 -2.43 8.61 -22.28
CA ALA A 32 -2.92 8.09 -21.02
C ALA A 32 -2.30 6.73 -20.68
N PHE A 33 -1.85 6.57 -19.45
CA PHE A 33 -1.29 5.34 -18.90
C PHE A 33 -2.07 4.91 -17.66
N LEU A 34 -2.45 3.64 -17.59
CA LEU A 34 -2.93 3.00 -16.36
C LEU A 34 -1.78 2.21 -15.73
N ILE A 35 -1.16 2.81 -14.72
CA ILE A 35 -0.01 2.25 -14.00
C ILE A 35 -0.55 1.44 -12.83
N SER A 36 -0.40 0.12 -12.90
CA SER A 36 -0.89 -0.80 -11.87
C SER A 36 0.24 -1.52 -11.16
N ALA A 37 0.11 -1.63 -9.85
CA ALA A 37 1.00 -2.41 -8.99
C ALA A 37 0.30 -2.67 -7.66
N GLU A 38 0.84 -3.58 -6.86
CA GLU A 38 0.37 -3.77 -5.49
C GLU A 38 0.51 -2.48 -4.65
N ALA A 39 -0.34 -2.36 -3.63
CA ALA A 39 -0.27 -1.24 -2.69
C ALA A 39 1.14 -1.17 -2.07
N GLN A 40 1.65 0.05 -1.86
CA GLN A 40 2.96 0.30 -1.23
C GLN A 40 4.17 -0.37 -1.92
N SER A 41 4.04 -0.71 -3.21
CA SER A 41 5.16 -1.19 -4.05
C SER A 41 5.95 -0.06 -4.73
N GLY A 42 5.49 1.21 -4.60
CA GLY A 42 6.18 2.38 -5.14
C GLY A 42 5.67 2.91 -6.48
N LYS A 43 4.46 2.52 -6.93
CA LYS A 43 3.89 3.02 -8.19
C LYS A 43 3.73 4.55 -8.23
N ARG A 44 3.42 5.19 -7.10
CA ARG A 44 3.35 6.65 -7.00
C ARG A 44 4.73 7.30 -7.20
N LEU A 45 5.79 6.72 -6.61
CA LEU A 45 7.16 7.17 -6.84
C LEU A 45 7.54 7.04 -8.32
N PHE A 46 7.23 5.90 -8.94
CA PHE A 46 7.46 5.68 -10.36
C PHE A 46 6.75 6.71 -11.24
N ALA A 47 5.47 6.94 -11.02
CA ALA A 47 4.69 7.90 -11.79
C ALA A 47 5.14 9.36 -11.57
N THR A 48 5.51 9.72 -10.34
CA THR A 48 6.07 11.05 -10.03
C THR A 48 7.40 11.25 -10.73
N MET A 49 8.29 10.25 -10.72
CA MET A 49 9.56 10.30 -11.44
C MET A 49 9.33 10.45 -12.95
N LEU A 50 8.35 9.73 -13.49
CA LEU A 50 7.97 9.83 -14.89
C LEU A 50 7.46 11.23 -15.23
N ALA A 51 6.60 11.81 -14.39
CA ALA A 51 6.12 13.19 -14.54
C ALA A 51 7.28 14.19 -14.52
N GLN A 52 8.18 14.09 -13.55
CA GLN A 52 9.37 14.94 -13.44
C GLN A 52 10.28 14.84 -14.67
N TRP A 53 10.43 13.64 -15.21
CA TRP A 53 11.23 13.41 -16.44
C TRP A 53 10.56 14.02 -17.67
N LEU A 54 9.24 13.84 -17.83
CA LEU A 54 8.47 14.39 -18.96
C LEU A 54 8.41 15.92 -18.97
N LEU A 55 8.45 16.55 -17.80
CA LEU A 55 8.44 18.01 -17.63
C LEU A 55 9.84 18.63 -17.68
N CYS A 56 10.89 17.82 -17.60
CA CYS A 56 12.26 18.30 -17.57
C CYS A 56 12.67 18.90 -18.93
N GLU A 57 13.25 20.10 -18.91
CA GLU A 57 13.72 20.81 -20.12
C GLU A 57 14.89 20.08 -20.82
N THR A 58 15.75 19.46 -20.04
CA THR A 58 16.95 18.77 -20.51
C THR A 58 17.08 17.40 -19.84
N PRO A 59 16.13 16.48 -20.11
CA PRO A 59 16.18 15.16 -19.48
C PRO A 59 17.37 14.34 -20.01
N THR A 60 17.96 13.55 -19.13
CA THR A 60 18.89 12.48 -19.56
C THR A 60 18.10 11.22 -19.93
N GLN A 61 18.76 10.20 -20.46
CA GLN A 61 18.08 8.95 -20.82
C GLN A 61 17.30 8.30 -19.66
N HIS A 62 17.68 8.56 -18.40
CA HIS A 62 17.13 7.82 -17.26
C HIS A 62 16.57 8.71 -16.14
N ARG A 63 16.74 10.04 -16.19
CA ARG A 63 16.30 10.93 -15.10
C ARG A 63 16.10 12.38 -15.55
N ALA A 64 15.31 13.10 -14.79
CA ALA A 64 15.24 14.56 -14.87
C ALA A 64 16.61 15.17 -14.49
N CYS A 65 16.96 16.32 -15.11
CA CYS A 65 18.30 16.93 -14.94
C CYS A 65 18.55 17.49 -13.52
N GLY A 66 17.50 17.76 -12.75
CA GLY A 66 17.58 18.25 -11.37
C GLY A 66 17.91 19.76 -11.21
N LYS A 67 18.17 20.49 -12.29
CA LYS A 67 18.67 21.89 -12.25
C LYS A 67 17.92 22.90 -13.10
N CYS A 68 17.10 22.44 -14.05
CA CYS A 68 16.28 23.35 -14.86
C CYS A 68 15.09 23.91 -14.04
N GLY A 69 14.43 24.96 -14.58
CA GLY A 69 13.31 25.61 -13.93
C GLY A 69 12.19 24.63 -13.57
N ALA A 70 11.80 23.75 -14.49
CA ALA A 70 10.77 22.74 -14.24
C ALA A 70 11.16 21.75 -13.14
N CYS A 71 12.43 21.33 -13.07
CA CYS A 71 12.92 20.45 -12.00
C CYS A 71 12.91 21.12 -10.63
N LEU A 72 13.31 22.39 -10.54
CA LEU A 72 13.28 23.14 -9.28
C LEU A 72 11.85 23.34 -8.77
N LEU A 73 10.92 23.70 -9.66
CA LEU A 73 9.50 23.80 -9.33
C LEU A 73 8.90 22.45 -8.91
N SER A 74 9.28 21.37 -9.58
CA SER A 74 8.84 20.01 -9.19
C SER A 74 9.37 19.61 -7.83
N ALA A 75 10.63 19.93 -7.52
CA ALA A 75 11.23 19.68 -6.20
C ALA A 75 10.55 20.48 -5.08
N ALA A 76 10.12 21.72 -5.40
CA ALA A 76 9.36 22.59 -4.49
C ALA A 76 7.86 22.16 -4.37
N GLY A 77 7.39 21.24 -5.22
CA GLY A 77 5.97 20.85 -5.26
C GLY A 77 5.03 21.92 -5.80
N SER A 78 5.57 22.88 -6.53
CA SER A 78 4.85 24.06 -7.05
C SER A 78 4.87 24.16 -8.58
N ASN A 79 5.16 23.05 -9.27
CA ASN A 79 5.17 23.04 -10.73
C ASN A 79 3.73 23.20 -11.27
N PRO A 80 3.44 24.31 -11.99
CA PRO A 80 2.09 24.61 -12.47
C PRO A 80 1.62 23.66 -13.58
N ASP A 81 2.53 22.93 -14.23
CA ASP A 81 2.22 21.96 -15.29
C ASP A 81 2.08 20.52 -14.75
N PHE A 82 2.09 20.33 -13.42
CA PHE A 82 1.89 19.05 -12.76
C PHE A 82 0.79 19.11 -11.70
N VAL A 83 -0.27 18.37 -11.90
CA VAL A 83 -1.37 18.27 -10.94
C VAL A 83 -1.56 16.85 -10.46
N ILE A 84 -1.80 16.68 -9.15
CA ILE A 84 -2.10 15.39 -8.54
C ILE A 84 -3.54 15.45 -8.03
N VAL A 85 -4.35 14.49 -8.48
CA VAL A 85 -5.71 14.25 -7.96
C VAL A 85 -5.69 12.97 -7.16
N GLN A 86 -6.12 13.06 -5.92
CA GLN A 86 -6.21 11.94 -5.00
C GLN A 86 -7.53 12.00 -4.23
N PRO A 87 -8.01 10.87 -3.68
CA PRO A 87 -9.18 10.86 -2.83
C PRO A 87 -9.03 11.83 -1.67
N GLU A 88 -10.10 12.50 -1.29
CA GLU A 88 -10.12 13.29 -0.05
C GLU A 88 -9.93 12.35 1.16
N GLU A 89 -9.16 12.79 2.16
CA GLU A 89 -8.82 11.98 3.34
C GLU A 89 -10.04 11.33 4.01
N LYS A 90 -11.18 12.05 4.05
CA LYS A 90 -12.40 11.56 4.73
C LYS A 90 -13.28 10.68 3.84
N SER A 91 -13.27 10.85 2.51
CA SER A 91 -14.24 10.21 1.62
C SER A 91 -13.70 8.98 0.90
N LYS A 92 -12.39 8.84 0.81
CA LYS A 92 -11.70 7.79 0.01
C LYS A 92 -12.16 7.69 -1.45
N ILE A 93 -12.90 8.67 -1.94
CA ILE A 93 -13.51 8.73 -3.29
C ILE A 93 -13.02 9.99 -3.98
N ILE A 94 -12.73 9.88 -5.27
CA ILE A 94 -12.46 11.04 -6.13
C ILE A 94 -13.81 11.54 -6.66
N LYS A 95 -14.15 12.78 -6.30
CA LYS A 95 -15.43 13.41 -6.63
C LYS A 95 -15.38 14.12 -7.97
N ILE A 96 -16.56 14.34 -8.56
CA ILE A 96 -16.70 15.04 -9.85
C ILE A 96 -16.12 16.47 -9.81
N ASP A 97 -16.20 17.15 -8.69
CA ASP A 97 -15.70 18.54 -8.61
C ASP A 97 -14.19 18.61 -8.76
N GLN A 98 -13.45 17.64 -8.21
CA GLN A 98 -12.00 17.52 -8.44
C GLN A 98 -11.67 17.31 -9.93
N ILE A 99 -12.51 16.57 -10.67
CA ILE A 99 -12.33 16.37 -12.12
C ILE A 99 -12.74 17.61 -12.90
N ARG A 100 -13.72 18.41 -12.42
CA ARG A 100 -14.08 19.69 -13.03
C ARG A 100 -12.97 20.72 -12.92
N GLU A 101 -12.26 20.76 -11.80
CA GLU A 101 -11.07 21.62 -11.64
C GLU A 101 -9.97 21.23 -12.64
N LEU A 102 -9.81 19.94 -12.94
CA LEU A 102 -8.89 19.50 -13.99
C LEU A 102 -9.22 20.03 -15.37
N LYS A 103 -10.50 20.28 -15.69
CA LYS A 103 -10.87 20.86 -16.99
C LYS A 103 -10.25 22.25 -17.17
N GLN A 104 -10.26 23.08 -16.15
CA GLN A 104 -9.62 24.39 -16.18
C GLN A 104 -8.11 24.25 -16.40
N PHE A 105 -7.48 23.30 -15.70
CA PHE A 105 -6.07 22.97 -15.92
C PHE A 105 -5.79 22.50 -17.34
N ILE A 106 -6.68 21.70 -17.95
CA ILE A 106 -6.55 21.19 -19.33
C ILE A 106 -6.75 22.29 -20.37
N GLU A 107 -7.60 23.27 -20.12
CA GLU A 107 -7.95 24.35 -21.05
C GLU A 107 -6.93 25.51 -21.03
N THR A 108 -6.12 25.65 -19.98
CA THR A 108 -5.03 26.64 -19.94
C THR A 108 -3.85 26.18 -20.77
N SER A 109 -3.06 27.12 -21.34
CA SER A 109 -1.81 26.77 -22.01
C SER A 109 -0.74 26.35 -20.98
N SER A 110 0.18 25.45 -21.37
CA SER A 110 1.31 25.08 -20.51
C SER A 110 2.21 26.31 -20.22
N HIS A 111 2.71 26.40 -19.00
CA HIS A 111 3.52 27.54 -18.56
C HIS A 111 4.99 27.41 -18.96
N SER A 112 5.52 26.19 -19.19
CA SER A 112 6.96 26.04 -19.36
C SER A 112 7.39 25.36 -20.65
N PHE A 113 6.98 24.14 -20.99
CA PHE A 113 7.62 23.37 -22.08
C PHE A 113 6.69 22.46 -22.88
N GLY A 114 5.45 22.85 -23.03
CA GLY A 114 4.52 22.19 -23.93
C GLY A 114 3.97 20.85 -23.46
N LYS A 115 4.22 20.44 -22.21
CA LYS A 115 3.57 19.24 -21.62
C LYS A 115 2.93 19.57 -20.27
N ARG A 116 1.80 18.94 -20.01
CA ARG A 116 1.07 19.01 -18.74
C ARG A 116 0.76 17.60 -18.28
N ILE A 117 1.04 17.32 -17.04
CA ILE A 117 0.90 15.97 -16.46
C ILE A 117 -0.20 15.97 -15.41
N ILE A 118 -1.13 15.06 -15.56
CA ILE A 118 -2.18 14.78 -14.60
C ILE A 118 -1.91 13.40 -13.99
N LEU A 119 -1.61 13.37 -12.70
CA LEU A 119 -1.46 12.15 -11.94
C LEU A 119 -2.73 11.94 -11.13
N LEU A 120 -3.48 10.89 -11.45
CA LEU A 120 -4.67 10.49 -10.72
C LEU A 120 -4.34 9.28 -9.85
N ASP A 121 -4.26 9.49 -8.54
CA ASP A 121 -3.94 8.44 -7.58
C ASP A 121 -5.22 7.69 -7.17
N SER A 122 -5.20 6.36 -7.33
CA SER A 122 -6.34 5.45 -7.07
C SER A 122 -7.52 5.62 -8.06
N ALA A 123 -7.26 5.30 -9.33
CA ALA A 123 -8.27 5.38 -10.40
C ALA A 123 -9.52 4.52 -10.12
N GLU A 124 -9.41 3.43 -9.37
CA GLU A 124 -10.52 2.61 -8.89
C GLU A 124 -11.46 3.35 -7.93
N ASN A 125 -11.03 4.46 -7.36
CA ASN A 125 -11.83 5.27 -6.43
C ASN A 125 -12.58 6.42 -7.09
N LEU A 126 -12.56 6.51 -8.44
CA LEU A 126 -13.43 7.40 -9.18
C LEU A 126 -14.88 6.97 -9.03
N ASN A 127 -15.77 7.86 -8.60
CA ASN A 127 -17.19 7.59 -8.73
C ASN A 127 -17.63 7.68 -10.21
N ILE A 128 -18.78 7.12 -10.53
CA ILE A 128 -19.30 7.03 -11.92
C ILE A 128 -19.37 8.41 -12.58
N ASN A 129 -19.78 9.44 -11.85
CA ASN A 129 -19.90 10.81 -12.38
C ASN A 129 -18.54 11.43 -12.67
N ALA A 130 -17.54 11.23 -11.79
CA ALA A 130 -16.18 11.69 -11.99
C ALA A 130 -15.53 10.96 -13.18
N ALA A 131 -15.72 9.64 -13.28
CA ALA A 131 -15.23 8.85 -14.40
C ALA A 131 -15.81 9.34 -15.75
N ASN A 132 -17.14 9.53 -15.81
CA ASN A 132 -17.78 10.04 -17.02
C ASN A 132 -17.32 11.46 -17.41
N ALA A 133 -17.10 12.33 -16.42
CA ALA A 133 -16.55 13.66 -16.66
C ALA A 133 -15.12 13.64 -17.24
N MET A 134 -14.36 12.58 -16.96
CA MET A 134 -12.99 12.41 -17.44
C MET A 134 -12.91 11.81 -18.86
N LEU A 135 -13.96 11.10 -19.32
CA LEU A 135 -13.95 10.40 -20.62
C LEU A 135 -13.61 11.31 -21.78
N LYS A 136 -14.19 12.53 -21.83
CA LYS A 136 -13.92 13.46 -22.93
C LYS A 136 -12.42 13.84 -23.03
N GLY A 137 -11.78 14.06 -21.88
CA GLY A 137 -10.35 14.36 -21.85
C GLY A 137 -9.47 13.16 -22.21
N LEU A 138 -9.95 11.94 -22.01
CA LEU A 138 -9.24 10.71 -22.42
C LEU A 138 -9.48 10.34 -23.89
N GLU A 139 -10.64 10.73 -24.48
CA GLU A 139 -10.97 10.46 -25.89
C GLU A 139 -10.31 11.47 -26.84
N GLU A 140 -10.36 12.73 -26.46
CA GLU A 140 -9.87 13.86 -27.27
C GLU A 140 -8.86 14.69 -26.43
N PRO A 141 -7.71 14.10 -26.07
CA PRO A 141 -6.73 14.81 -25.23
C PRO A 141 -6.09 15.94 -26.01
N PRO A 142 -5.88 17.11 -25.40
CA PRO A 142 -4.97 18.10 -25.96
C PRO A 142 -3.58 17.49 -26.18
N ALA A 143 -2.89 17.88 -27.22
CA ALA A 143 -1.63 17.27 -27.68
C ALA A 143 -0.51 17.30 -26.61
N ASP A 144 -0.62 18.20 -25.64
CA ASP A 144 0.36 18.44 -24.59
C ASP A 144 -0.01 17.82 -23.24
N VAL A 145 -1.17 17.18 -23.10
CA VAL A 145 -1.65 16.58 -21.83
C VAL A 145 -1.36 15.09 -21.78
N ILE A 146 -0.77 14.64 -20.66
CA ILE A 146 -0.53 13.22 -20.38
C ILE A 146 -1.19 12.86 -19.05
N PHE A 147 -1.99 11.80 -19.08
CA PHE A 147 -2.67 11.25 -17.91
C PHE A 147 -1.90 10.04 -17.38
N LEU A 148 -1.55 10.08 -16.09
CA LEU A 148 -0.96 8.97 -15.35
C LEU A 148 -1.97 8.50 -14.28
N LEU A 149 -2.68 7.42 -14.56
CA LEU A 149 -3.67 6.85 -13.65
C LEU A 149 -3.03 5.72 -12.85
N LEU A 150 -3.08 5.79 -11.53
CA LEU A 150 -2.56 4.75 -10.65
C LEU A 150 -3.69 3.85 -10.16
N SER A 151 -3.41 2.57 -10.02
CA SER A 151 -4.36 1.62 -9.44
C SER A 151 -3.67 0.50 -8.67
N ASP A 152 -4.21 0.18 -7.49
CA ASP A 152 -3.88 -1.02 -6.73
C ASP A 152 -4.69 -2.23 -7.22
N ARG A 153 -5.88 -1.96 -7.77
CA ARG A 153 -6.87 -2.94 -8.20
C ARG A 153 -7.33 -2.65 -9.63
N PRO A 154 -6.50 -2.90 -10.66
CA PRO A 154 -6.81 -2.51 -12.04
C PRO A 154 -8.10 -3.12 -12.58
N LYS A 155 -8.54 -4.27 -12.05
CA LYS A 155 -9.83 -4.90 -12.40
C LYS A 155 -11.05 -4.12 -11.86
N SER A 156 -10.87 -3.28 -10.84
CA SER A 156 -11.90 -2.43 -10.25
C SER A 156 -12.00 -1.06 -10.94
N VAL A 157 -11.07 -0.73 -11.84
CA VAL A 157 -11.15 0.48 -12.65
C VAL A 157 -12.23 0.29 -13.70
N LEU A 158 -13.08 1.30 -13.88
CA LEU A 158 -14.15 1.25 -14.87
C LEU A 158 -13.61 0.94 -16.27
N ALA A 159 -14.27 0.01 -16.99
CA ALA A 159 -13.85 -0.43 -18.31
C ALA A 159 -13.77 0.71 -19.31
N THR A 160 -14.63 1.73 -19.18
CA THR A 160 -14.63 2.94 -19.99
C THR A 160 -13.36 3.77 -19.85
N ILE A 161 -12.73 3.77 -18.66
CA ILE A 161 -11.44 4.42 -18.40
C ILE A 161 -10.29 3.53 -18.88
N SER A 162 -10.26 2.27 -18.42
CA SER A 162 -9.15 1.36 -18.68
C SER A 162 -8.95 1.07 -20.18
N SER A 163 -10.02 1.05 -20.99
CA SER A 163 -9.95 0.83 -22.44
C SER A 163 -9.27 1.98 -23.21
N ARG A 164 -9.19 3.17 -22.62
CA ARG A 164 -8.57 4.37 -23.21
C ARG A 164 -7.15 4.63 -22.69
N CYS A 165 -6.70 3.81 -21.77
CA CYS A 165 -5.37 3.92 -21.18
C CYS A 165 -4.47 2.79 -21.67
N ARG A 166 -3.21 3.10 -21.93
CA ARG A 166 -2.19 2.09 -22.14
C ARG A 166 -1.84 1.48 -20.78
N ALA A 167 -2.04 0.17 -20.63
CA ALA A 167 -1.70 -0.52 -19.40
C ALA A 167 -0.18 -0.62 -19.21
N LEU A 168 0.29 -0.24 -18.02
CA LEU A 168 1.66 -0.40 -17.55
C LEU A 168 1.63 -1.11 -16.20
N LYS A 169 1.92 -2.40 -16.21
CA LYS A 169 2.00 -3.19 -14.98
C LYS A 169 3.42 -3.14 -14.45
N LEU A 170 3.59 -2.61 -13.25
CA LEU A 170 4.87 -2.64 -12.56
C LEU A 170 5.06 -3.97 -11.83
N PRO A 171 6.30 -4.51 -11.81
CA PRO A 171 6.58 -5.75 -11.09
C PRO A 171 6.49 -5.55 -9.58
N THR A 172 6.07 -6.61 -8.90
CA THR A 172 6.13 -6.72 -7.43
C THR A 172 7.53 -7.16 -7.03
N PRO A 173 8.16 -6.53 -6.03
CA PRO A 173 9.48 -6.95 -5.58
C PRO A 173 9.45 -8.33 -4.93
N THR A 174 10.51 -9.09 -5.12
CA THR A 174 10.75 -10.31 -4.34
C THR A 174 11.14 -9.95 -2.89
N ALA A 175 10.99 -10.89 -1.95
CA ALA A 175 11.41 -10.68 -0.57
C ALA A 175 12.91 -10.31 -0.48
N ALA A 176 13.77 -10.97 -1.28
CA ALA A 176 15.19 -10.67 -1.34
C ALA A 176 15.50 -9.24 -1.83
N GLN A 177 14.82 -8.78 -2.89
CA GLN A 177 14.95 -7.41 -3.39
C GLN A 177 14.49 -6.38 -2.36
N SER A 178 13.37 -6.68 -1.67
CA SER A 178 12.82 -5.83 -0.63
C SER A 178 13.77 -5.69 0.56
N LEU A 179 14.33 -6.81 1.05
CA LEU A 179 15.30 -6.82 2.15
C LEU A 179 16.60 -6.10 1.79
N GLN A 180 17.13 -6.35 0.60
CA GLN A 180 18.33 -5.66 0.13
C GLN A 180 18.12 -4.14 0.07
N TRP A 181 16.97 -3.71 -0.44
CA TRP A 181 16.61 -2.29 -0.49
C TRP A 181 16.43 -1.71 0.90
N LEU A 182 15.68 -2.38 1.81
CA LEU A 182 15.48 -1.95 3.19
C LEU A 182 16.82 -1.77 3.92
N ALA A 183 17.77 -2.69 3.74
CA ALA A 183 19.11 -2.58 4.31
C ALA A 183 19.87 -1.33 3.82
N THR A 184 19.60 -0.84 2.60
CA THR A 184 20.17 0.44 2.13
C THR A 184 19.48 1.66 2.71
N GLN A 185 18.19 1.56 3.06
CA GLN A 185 17.43 2.68 3.64
C GLN A 185 17.58 2.78 5.15
N ALA A 186 17.79 1.66 5.84
CA ALA A 186 17.95 1.57 7.29
C ALA A 186 19.21 0.76 7.64
N PRO A 187 20.42 1.29 7.36
CA PRO A 187 21.67 0.53 7.46
C PRO A 187 22.04 0.13 8.90
N GLU A 188 21.57 0.85 9.90
CA GLU A 188 21.82 0.57 11.32
C GLU A 188 20.85 -0.48 11.90
N THR A 189 19.83 -0.90 11.13
CA THR A 189 18.81 -1.84 11.61
C THR A 189 19.29 -3.29 11.41
N PRO A 190 19.24 -4.14 12.45
CA PRO A 190 19.58 -5.55 12.33
C PRO A 190 18.75 -6.29 11.28
N SER A 191 19.34 -7.26 10.58
CA SER A 191 18.66 -8.01 9.52
C SER A 191 17.38 -8.71 9.99
N GLU A 192 17.34 -9.22 11.22
CA GLU A 192 16.16 -9.84 11.82
C GLU A 192 14.99 -8.86 11.96
N GLU A 193 15.29 -7.59 12.27
CA GLU A 193 14.28 -6.54 12.41
C GLU A 193 13.77 -6.07 11.03
N LEU A 194 14.64 -6.01 10.02
CA LEU A 194 14.25 -5.77 8.63
C LEU A 194 13.34 -6.88 8.08
N GLU A 195 13.69 -8.13 8.34
CA GLU A 195 12.85 -9.28 7.97
C GLU A 195 11.49 -9.24 8.67
N PHE A 196 11.49 -8.95 9.98
CA PHE A 196 10.24 -8.80 10.74
C PHE A 196 9.36 -7.68 10.18
N ALA A 197 9.95 -6.51 9.90
CA ALA A 197 9.21 -5.36 9.36
C ALA A 197 8.62 -5.68 7.98
N LEU A 198 9.36 -6.40 7.11
CA LEU A 198 8.89 -6.81 5.80
C LEU A 198 7.77 -7.85 5.89
N ASP A 199 7.92 -8.84 6.75
CA ASP A 199 6.90 -9.85 6.97
C ASP A 199 5.63 -9.22 7.58
N TYR A 200 5.77 -8.32 8.55
CA TYR A 200 4.68 -7.54 9.12
C TYR A 200 3.95 -6.69 8.07
N ALA A 201 4.70 -6.09 7.16
CA ALA A 201 4.18 -5.33 6.03
C ALA A 201 3.65 -6.22 4.88
N GLN A 202 3.58 -7.54 5.07
CA GLN A 202 3.11 -8.50 4.05
C GLN A 202 3.91 -8.40 2.73
N GLY A 203 5.23 -8.23 2.83
CA GLY A 203 6.12 -8.12 1.67
C GLY A 203 6.15 -6.75 1.00
N ARG A 204 5.52 -5.72 1.57
CA ARG A 204 5.44 -4.35 1.02
C ARG A 204 6.60 -3.48 1.54
N PRO A 205 7.66 -3.26 0.75
CA PRO A 205 8.89 -2.66 1.27
C PRO A 205 8.73 -1.21 1.76
N LEU A 206 7.92 -0.38 1.09
CA LEU A 206 7.69 0.99 1.54
C LEU A 206 6.89 1.04 2.85
N GLN A 207 5.96 0.12 3.04
CA GLN A 207 5.24 0.00 4.31
C GLN A 207 6.15 -0.52 5.42
N ALA A 208 7.06 -1.45 5.09
CA ALA A 208 8.07 -1.94 6.02
C ALA A 208 9.00 -0.81 6.49
N LEU A 209 9.47 0.05 5.57
CA LEU A 209 10.28 1.21 5.92
C LEU A 209 9.54 2.16 6.86
N LEU A 210 8.28 2.51 6.56
CA LEU A 210 7.45 3.33 7.46
C LEU A 210 7.30 2.68 8.84
N THR A 211 7.21 1.36 8.90
CA THR A 211 7.13 0.62 10.17
C THR A 211 8.42 0.72 10.98
N LEU A 212 9.58 0.80 10.32
CA LEU A 212 10.87 0.97 10.98
C LEU A 212 11.12 2.42 11.45
N GLU A 213 10.69 3.40 10.65
CA GLU A 213 10.83 4.84 10.97
C GLU A 213 9.86 5.30 12.07
N ASP A 214 8.74 4.59 12.23
CA ASP A 214 7.72 4.97 13.20
C ASP A 214 8.17 4.60 14.62
N ALA A 215 8.21 5.61 15.51
CA ALA A 215 8.42 5.42 16.96
C ALA A 215 7.42 4.45 17.62
N SER A 216 6.44 3.97 16.87
CA SER A 216 5.50 2.91 17.26
C SER A 216 6.10 1.49 17.21
N ALA A 217 7.36 1.30 16.79
CA ALA A 217 8.00 -0.03 16.80
C ALA A 217 7.95 -0.65 18.20
N ASP A 218 8.20 0.14 19.26
CA ASP A 218 8.06 -0.31 20.64
C ASP A 218 6.57 -0.55 21.01
N ARG A 219 5.64 0.21 20.48
CA ARG A 219 4.19 -0.05 20.65
C ARG A 219 3.77 -1.35 20.01
N LYS A 220 4.28 -1.69 18.82
CA LYS A 220 3.97 -2.95 18.13
C LYS A 220 4.54 -4.15 18.88
N LYS A 221 5.73 -4.02 19.50
CA LYS A 221 6.27 -5.03 20.42
C LYS A 221 5.38 -5.18 21.66
N THR A 222 4.93 -4.09 22.25
CA THR A 222 4.01 -4.08 23.39
C THR A 222 2.68 -4.72 23.01
N LEU A 223 2.11 -4.35 21.86
CA LEU A 223 0.89 -4.93 21.34
C LEU A 223 1.00 -6.44 21.10
N GLY A 224 2.14 -6.91 20.58
CA GLY A 224 2.40 -8.34 20.44
C GLY A 224 2.38 -9.08 21.80
N ASN A 225 2.97 -8.50 22.83
CA ASN A 225 2.93 -9.08 24.17
C ASN A 225 1.51 -9.05 24.76
N ASP A 226 0.75 -7.98 24.54
CA ASP A 226 -0.64 -7.87 25.01
C ASP A 226 -1.54 -8.90 24.31
N LEU A 227 -1.36 -9.13 23.01
CA LEU A 227 -2.06 -10.20 22.28
C LEU A 227 -1.73 -11.58 22.86
N LEU A 228 -0.47 -11.81 23.19
CA LEU A 228 -0.03 -13.08 23.81
C LEU A 228 -0.71 -13.29 25.16
N THR A 229 -0.85 -12.25 25.99
CA THR A 229 -1.55 -12.34 27.29
C THR A 229 -3.04 -12.61 27.14
N VAL A 230 -3.67 -12.10 26.08
CA VAL A 230 -5.06 -12.44 25.74
C VAL A 230 -5.18 -13.88 25.26
N MET A 231 -4.29 -14.34 24.37
CA MET A 231 -4.29 -15.73 23.88
C MET A 231 -4.08 -16.72 25.02
N SER A 232 -3.17 -16.45 25.94
CA SER A 232 -2.91 -17.29 27.13
C SER A 232 -3.99 -17.19 28.19
N GLY A 233 -4.96 -16.26 28.03
CA GLY A 233 -6.04 -16.05 28.99
C GLY A 233 -5.64 -15.29 30.28
N GLN A 234 -4.44 -14.72 30.30
CA GLN A 234 -3.93 -13.96 31.45
C GLN A 234 -4.53 -12.55 31.54
N GLU A 235 -5.01 -12.00 30.43
CA GLU A 235 -5.65 -10.70 30.41
C GLU A 235 -7.11 -10.77 29.90
N ILE A 236 -7.95 -9.86 30.44
CA ILE A 236 -9.35 -9.72 30.02
C ILE A 236 -9.39 -8.91 28.72
N VAL A 237 -10.10 -9.42 27.71
CA VAL A 237 -10.23 -8.80 26.37
C VAL A 237 -10.68 -7.34 26.45
N SER A 238 -11.72 -7.02 27.23
CA SER A 238 -12.23 -5.64 27.35
C SER A 238 -11.18 -4.66 27.87
N LYS A 239 -10.27 -5.11 28.74
CA LYS A 239 -9.19 -4.28 29.25
C LYS A 239 -8.15 -3.97 28.16
N MET A 240 -7.78 -4.95 27.36
CA MET A 240 -6.91 -4.73 26.20
C MET A 240 -7.59 -3.80 25.19
N VAL A 241 -8.84 -4.06 24.82
CA VAL A 241 -9.59 -3.23 23.86
C VAL A 241 -9.66 -1.78 24.31
N SER A 242 -9.91 -1.52 25.61
CA SER A 242 -9.99 -0.15 26.14
C SER A 242 -8.71 0.69 25.91
N ARG A 243 -7.54 0.05 25.78
CA ARG A 243 -6.27 0.73 25.51
C ARG A 243 -6.12 1.12 24.03
N TYR A 244 -6.67 0.31 23.11
CA TYR A 244 -6.33 0.40 21.68
C TYR A 244 -7.47 0.91 20.77
N TYR A 245 -8.75 0.78 21.16
CA TYR A 245 -9.88 0.99 20.23
C TYR A 245 -10.00 2.41 19.67
N LYS A 246 -9.50 3.44 20.37
CA LYS A 246 -9.65 4.83 19.94
C LYS A 246 -8.66 5.25 18.84
N ASN A 247 -7.39 4.93 19.02
CA ASN A 247 -6.32 5.47 18.19
C ASN A 247 -5.52 4.39 17.45
N ASP A 248 -5.44 3.18 18.01
CA ASP A 248 -4.52 2.14 17.56
C ASP A 248 -5.27 0.87 17.09
N ALA A 249 -6.59 0.96 16.89
CA ALA A 249 -7.41 -0.18 16.50
C ALA A 249 -6.97 -0.83 15.18
N LEU A 250 -6.53 -0.02 14.23
CA LEU A 250 -6.01 -0.51 12.95
C LEU A 250 -4.69 -1.27 13.15
N ASP A 251 -3.85 -0.84 14.07
CA ASP A 251 -2.59 -1.54 14.39
C ASP A 251 -2.88 -2.90 15.02
N VAL A 252 -3.89 -3.01 15.90
CA VAL A 252 -4.36 -4.31 16.45
C VAL A 252 -4.78 -5.24 15.32
N LEU A 253 -5.61 -4.77 14.38
CA LEU A 253 -6.06 -5.56 13.24
C LEU A 253 -4.89 -5.99 12.33
N ASN A 254 -3.90 -5.12 12.12
CA ASN A 254 -2.73 -5.41 11.30
C ASN A 254 -1.82 -6.46 11.95
N VAL A 255 -1.53 -6.32 13.25
CA VAL A 255 -0.73 -7.31 13.99
C VAL A 255 -1.45 -8.65 14.04
N LEU A 256 -2.75 -8.64 14.31
CA LEU A 256 -3.57 -9.84 14.39
C LEU A 256 -3.64 -10.55 13.03
N SER A 257 -3.88 -9.82 11.94
CA SER A 257 -3.87 -10.37 10.58
C SER A 257 -2.52 -11.01 10.24
N TYR A 258 -1.41 -10.32 10.55
CA TYR A 258 -0.06 -10.87 10.36
C TYR A 258 0.14 -12.16 11.16
N TRP A 259 -0.15 -12.15 12.46
CA TRP A 259 0.03 -13.32 13.33
C TRP A 259 -0.78 -14.51 12.83
N LEU A 260 -2.07 -14.30 12.56
CA LEU A 260 -2.94 -15.36 12.07
C LEU A 260 -2.46 -15.93 10.74
N SER A 261 -2.00 -15.08 9.81
CA SER A 261 -1.44 -15.55 8.54
C SER A 261 -0.22 -16.44 8.71
N VAL A 262 0.67 -16.09 9.64
CA VAL A 262 1.87 -16.88 9.95
C VAL A 262 1.50 -18.20 10.65
N LEU A 263 0.60 -18.13 11.64
CA LEU A 263 0.14 -19.30 12.38
C LEU A 263 -0.60 -20.30 11.48
N VAL A 264 -1.42 -19.84 10.54
CA VAL A 264 -2.06 -20.68 9.51
C VAL A 264 -1.01 -21.38 8.64
N LYS A 265 -0.03 -20.63 8.14
CA LYS A 265 1.06 -21.18 7.32
C LYS A 265 1.91 -22.20 8.11
N PHE A 266 2.22 -21.87 9.36
CA PHE A 266 2.94 -22.77 10.27
C PHE A 266 2.15 -24.05 10.51
N GLN A 267 0.87 -23.93 10.82
CA GLN A 267 -0.03 -25.06 11.06
C GLN A 267 -0.11 -26.03 9.85
N ILE A 268 -0.16 -25.47 8.63
CA ILE A 268 -0.27 -26.27 7.40
C ILE A 268 1.07 -26.91 7.01
N SER A 269 2.18 -26.18 7.16
CA SER A 269 3.49 -26.60 6.65
C SER A 269 4.39 -27.27 7.67
N GLY A 270 4.14 -27.10 8.98
CA GLY A 270 5.04 -27.49 10.06
C GLY A 270 6.37 -26.71 10.10
N ASN A 271 6.53 -25.70 9.23
CA ASN A 271 7.79 -24.99 9.07
C ASN A 271 7.99 -23.90 10.15
N LYS A 272 8.77 -24.22 11.17
CA LYS A 272 9.10 -23.31 12.29
C LYS A 272 9.85 -22.03 11.84
N ALA A 273 10.53 -22.05 10.69
CA ALA A 273 11.25 -20.88 10.18
C ALA A 273 10.31 -19.74 9.75
N LEU A 274 9.02 -20.01 9.57
CA LEU A 274 8.00 -18.99 9.29
C LEU A 274 7.67 -18.12 10.51
N VAL A 275 7.85 -18.66 11.72
CA VAL A 275 7.45 -18.03 12.98
C VAL A 275 8.63 -17.18 13.49
N LYS A 276 8.64 -15.90 13.13
CA LYS A 276 9.69 -14.95 13.49
C LYS A 276 9.22 -14.03 14.61
N GLY A 277 10.15 -13.63 15.48
CA GLY A 277 9.87 -12.75 16.60
C GLY A 277 9.38 -13.50 17.86
N ARG A 278 9.90 -13.06 19.03
CA ARG A 278 9.72 -13.75 20.32
C ARG A 278 8.26 -13.96 20.71
N ALA A 279 7.42 -12.93 20.57
CA ALA A 279 6.02 -13.02 20.97
C ALA A 279 5.23 -13.99 20.08
N LEU A 280 5.48 -13.99 18.76
CA LEU A 280 4.81 -14.90 17.83
C LEU A 280 5.31 -16.36 18.00
N GLN A 281 6.59 -16.56 18.33
CA GLN A 281 7.11 -17.87 18.68
C GLN A 281 6.43 -18.41 19.93
N GLN A 282 6.23 -17.58 20.96
CA GLN A 282 5.47 -17.96 22.15
C GLN A 282 4.00 -18.26 21.81
N ALA A 283 3.37 -17.44 20.95
CA ALA A 283 2.01 -17.72 20.49
C ALA A 283 1.89 -19.08 19.76
N ALA A 284 2.87 -19.43 18.94
CA ALA A 284 2.91 -20.72 18.27
C ALA A 284 3.04 -21.91 19.26
N THR A 285 3.68 -21.71 20.41
CA THR A 285 3.76 -22.76 21.45
C THR A 285 2.45 -22.92 22.23
N LEU A 286 1.52 -21.99 22.12
CA LEU A 286 0.17 -22.12 22.70
C LEU A 286 -0.74 -22.99 21.84
N ILE A 287 -0.34 -23.35 20.61
CA ILE A 287 -1.11 -24.27 19.77
C ILE A 287 -0.93 -25.67 20.35
N PRO A 288 -2.01 -26.36 20.76
CA PRO A 288 -1.93 -27.70 21.33
C PRO A 288 -1.35 -28.71 20.33
N ASP A 289 -0.56 -29.68 20.79
CA ASP A 289 0.05 -30.70 19.93
C ASP A 289 -0.99 -31.53 19.17
N GLN A 290 -2.14 -31.80 19.77
CA GLN A 290 -3.28 -32.47 19.12
C GLN A 290 -3.91 -31.58 18.02
N ALA A 291 -3.93 -30.27 18.21
CA ALA A 291 -4.44 -29.31 17.23
C ALA A 291 -3.48 -29.14 16.03
N LEU A 292 -2.17 -29.37 16.21
CA LEU A 292 -1.20 -29.37 15.11
C LEU A 292 -1.50 -30.39 14.02
N GLN A 293 -2.23 -31.48 14.35
CA GLN A 293 -2.70 -32.50 13.40
C GLN A 293 -4.20 -32.36 13.07
N GLY A 294 -4.90 -31.42 13.70
CA GLY A 294 -6.34 -31.27 13.61
C GLY A 294 -6.81 -30.29 12.51
N ARG A 295 -7.57 -30.81 11.54
CA ARG A 295 -8.18 -30.00 10.47
C ARG A 295 -9.15 -28.92 11.01
N ALA A 296 -9.82 -29.24 12.12
CA ALA A 296 -10.79 -28.32 12.75
C ALA A 296 -10.14 -27.03 13.26
N PHE A 297 -9.00 -27.12 13.94
CA PHE A 297 -8.26 -25.95 14.43
C PHE A 297 -7.73 -25.09 13.27
N SER A 298 -7.18 -25.73 12.23
CA SER A 298 -6.72 -25.00 11.04
C SER A 298 -7.86 -24.23 10.34
N CYS A 299 -9.06 -24.85 10.25
CA CYS A 299 -10.24 -24.18 9.69
C CYS A 299 -10.72 -23.01 10.57
N ALA A 300 -10.72 -23.18 11.89
CA ALA A 300 -11.12 -22.13 12.82
C ALA A 300 -10.13 -20.96 12.81
N LEU A 301 -8.82 -21.24 12.73
CA LEU A 301 -7.77 -20.23 12.62
C LEU A 301 -7.88 -19.46 11.30
N LEU A 302 -8.18 -20.15 10.19
CA LEU A 302 -8.40 -19.53 8.89
C LEU A 302 -9.66 -18.66 8.88
N GLY A 303 -10.77 -19.15 9.48
CA GLY A 303 -11.99 -18.37 9.62
C GLY A 303 -11.79 -17.08 10.42
N LEU A 304 -11.02 -17.15 11.52
CA LEU A 304 -10.67 -15.93 12.27
C LEU A 304 -9.81 -14.98 11.44
N TYR A 305 -8.86 -15.50 10.65
CA TYR A 305 -8.08 -14.68 9.72
C TYR A 305 -8.97 -13.96 8.69
N GLU A 306 -9.94 -14.66 8.11
CA GLU A 306 -10.92 -14.09 7.18
C GLU A 306 -11.74 -12.98 7.84
N ASN A 307 -12.25 -13.21 9.06
CA ASN A 307 -12.99 -12.20 9.84
C ASN A 307 -12.15 -10.94 10.09
N VAL A 308 -10.86 -11.08 10.40
CA VAL A 308 -9.93 -9.95 10.56
C VAL A 308 -9.73 -9.18 9.26
N CYS A 309 -9.58 -9.88 8.12
CA CYS A 309 -9.46 -9.26 6.81
C CYS A 309 -10.74 -8.49 6.41
N GLU A 310 -11.92 -9.04 6.73
CA GLU A 310 -13.20 -8.35 6.53
C GLU A 310 -13.29 -7.10 7.41
N ALA A 311 -12.90 -7.18 8.67
CA ALA A 311 -12.84 -6.04 9.58
C ALA A 311 -11.91 -4.94 9.06
N GLN A 312 -10.72 -5.28 8.58
CA GLN A 312 -9.81 -4.32 7.93
C GLN A 312 -10.47 -3.65 6.72
N THR A 313 -11.22 -4.41 5.91
CA THR A 313 -11.94 -3.88 4.75
C THR A 313 -13.07 -2.95 5.17
N GLN A 314 -13.83 -3.28 6.22
CA GLN A 314 -14.90 -2.44 6.76
C GLN A 314 -14.35 -1.11 7.30
N VAL A 315 -13.25 -1.15 8.06
CA VAL A 315 -12.56 0.06 8.56
C VAL A 315 -12.00 0.90 7.41
N ALA A 316 -11.55 0.25 6.34
CA ALA A 316 -11.07 0.92 5.14
C ALA A 316 -12.18 1.49 4.27
N SER A 317 -13.43 1.03 4.42
CA SER A 317 -14.60 1.50 3.67
C SER A 317 -15.23 2.75 4.27
N VAL A 318 -16.29 3.25 3.62
CA VAL A 318 -17.09 4.40 4.12
C VAL A 318 -17.96 4.01 5.34
N SER A 319 -18.13 2.72 5.62
CA SER A 319 -18.81 2.25 6.81
C SER A 319 -17.95 2.59 8.04
N ASN A 320 -18.57 3.21 9.05
CA ASN A 320 -17.89 3.56 10.30
C ASN A 320 -18.29 2.54 11.38
N PRO A 321 -17.67 1.36 11.42
CA PRO A 321 -18.04 0.31 12.37
C PRO A 321 -17.72 0.74 13.81
N ASN A 322 -18.45 0.19 14.78
CA ASN A 322 -18.08 0.36 16.17
C ASN A 322 -16.79 -0.41 16.46
N MET A 323 -15.66 0.32 16.48
CA MET A 323 -14.32 -0.27 16.61
C MET A 323 -14.14 -1.06 17.90
N GLN A 324 -14.78 -0.62 19.00
CA GLN A 324 -14.70 -1.31 20.27
C GLN A 324 -15.33 -2.70 20.19
N LEU A 325 -16.57 -2.79 19.71
CA LEU A 325 -17.28 -4.06 19.56
C LEU A 325 -16.57 -4.99 18.55
N LEU A 326 -16.08 -4.43 17.46
CA LEU A 326 -15.35 -5.19 16.45
C LEU A 326 -14.09 -5.85 17.02
N LEU A 327 -13.29 -5.10 17.76
CA LEU A 327 -12.08 -5.63 18.40
C LEU A 327 -12.41 -6.61 19.54
N GLU A 328 -13.44 -6.33 20.34
CA GLU A 328 -13.89 -7.24 21.40
C GLU A 328 -14.28 -8.60 20.82
N ASP A 329 -15.07 -8.62 19.75
CA ASP A 329 -15.51 -9.86 19.12
C ASP A 329 -14.33 -10.68 18.58
N LEU A 330 -13.43 -10.04 17.80
CA LEU A 330 -12.26 -10.73 17.23
C LEU A 330 -11.30 -11.27 18.30
N LEU A 331 -11.04 -10.49 19.35
CA LEU A 331 -10.15 -10.92 20.43
C LEU A 331 -10.77 -11.99 21.32
N LEU A 332 -12.10 -12.00 21.50
CA LEU A 332 -12.81 -13.09 22.17
C LEU A 332 -12.74 -14.37 21.35
N GLN A 333 -12.94 -14.31 20.03
CA GLN A 333 -12.77 -15.46 19.15
C GLN A 333 -11.34 -16.00 19.23
N LEU A 334 -10.33 -15.11 19.20
CA LEU A 334 -8.92 -15.48 19.38
C LEU A 334 -8.71 -16.21 20.72
N GLN A 335 -9.15 -15.60 21.81
CA GLN A 335 -8.99 -16.19 23.16
C GLN A 335 -9.68 -17.54 23.28
N HIS A 336 -10.87 -17.68 22.72
CA HIS A 336 -11.64 -18.92 22.77
C HIS A 336 -10.93 -20.03 21.97
N LEU A 337 -10.37 -19.70 20.82
CA LEU A 337 -9.65 -20.65 19.97
C LEU A 337 -8.45 -21.29 20.69
N PHE A 338 -7.73 -20.51 21.51
CA PHE A 338 -6.56 -20.98 22.24
C PHE A 338 -6.85 -21.53 23.65
N LYS A 339 -8.07 -21.31 24.18
CA LYS A 339 -8.49 -21.81 25.48
C LYS A 339 -9.22 -23.16 25.45
N GLN A 340 -9.85 -23.52 24.32
CA GLN A 340 -10.70 -24.73 24.23
C GLN A 340 -9.98 -26.03 24.51
N ASP A 341 -8.64 -26.09 24.37
CA ASP A 341 -7.89 -27.32 24.56
C ASP A 341 -7.13 -27.43 25.89
N ALA A 342 -7.32 -26.48 26.82
CA ALA A 342 -6.70 -26.57 28.15
C ALA A 342 -7.50 -27.47 29.14
N HIS A 343 -8.66 -27.99 28.72
CA HIS A 343 -9.56 -28.78 29.56
C HIS A 343 -10.07 -30.08 28.89
N ALA A 344 -9.43 -30.57 27.82
CA ALA A 344 -9.75 -31.87 27.22
C ALA A 344 -8.67 -32.94 27.47
#